data_a4e1e56003ae5cf4bda9109e74da7709
#
_entry.id   a4e1e56003ae5cf4bda9109e74da7709
#
_cell.length_a   1.000
_cell.length_b   1.000
_cell.length_c   1.000
_cell.angle_alpha   90.00
_cell.angle_beta   90.00
_cell.angle_gamma   90.00
#
_symmetry.space_group_name_H-M   'P 1'
#
loop_
_entity.id
_entity.type
_entity.pdbx_description
1 polymer ?
#
loop_
_entity_poly.entity_id
_entity_poly.type
_entity_poly.pdbx_seq_one_letter_code
_entity_poly.pdbx_strand_id
1 'polypeptide(L)'
;MKKNYEKFLPTYICDIQEINNLSKVMFMSNFPHHQFILCTSGTGKICTENNIEQTVSKGDIVFINSSILFSLRQQENFSIKRIAFNGNFVTNYLQYFDFNPAVVFVPKSTDVFNAFNIAYDGYMHDKDDIQNSVNMYNLIGVCGESYVSSKPALLTTEDFIAESGFDFIKQNLSLIHI
;
A
#
# COMPACT_ATOMS: atom_id res chain seq x y z
N MET A 1 -8.50 30.63 -13.28
CA MET A 1 -9.54 29.86 -12.54
C MET A 1 -9.19 28.39 -12.68
N LYS A 2 -8.59 27.75 -11.67
CA LYS A 2 -8.47 26.27 -11.66
C LYS A 2 -9.91 25.74 -11.59
N LYS A 3 -10.36 25.06 -12.61
CA LYS A 3 -11.62 24.33 -12.57
C LYS A 3 -11.44 23.22 -11.54
N ASN A 4 -12.34 23.11 -10.59
CA ASN A 4 -12.30 22.15 -9.49
C ASN A 4 -12.71 20.76 -10.02
N TYR A 5 -11.92 20.20 -10.96
CA TYR A 5 -12.14 18.89 -11.56
C TYR A 5 -11.93 17.74 -10.59
N GLU A 6 -11.19 17.99 -9.49
CA GLU A 6 -10.90 17.02 -8.44
C GLU A 6 -12.16 16.30 -7.93
N LYS A 7 -13.31 17.03 -7.86
CA LYS A 7 -14.59 16.44 -7.42
C LYS A 7 -15.19 15.42 -8.37
N PHE A 8 -14.71 15.37 -9.61
CA PHE A 8 -15.27 14.49 -10.66
C PHE A 8 -14.31 13.37 -11.04
N LEU A 9 -13.05 13.44 -10.59
CA LEU A 9 -12.08 12.39 -10.88
C LEU A 9 -12.25 11.20 -9.95
N PRO A 10 -12.12 9.97 -10.46
CA PRO A 10 -12.18 8.76 -9.63
C PRO A 10 -11.08 8.74 -8.59
N THR A 11 -9.88 9.19 -8.96
CA THR A 11 -8.72 9.39 -8.09
C THR A 11 -8.02 10.68 -8.50
N TYR A 12 -7.36 11.35 -7.57
CA TYR A 12 -6.50 12.49 -7.86
C TYR A 12 -5.36 12.59 -6.83
N ILE A 13 -4.22 13.09 -7.28
CA ILE A 13 -3.08 13.36 -6.41
C ILE A 13 -3.28 14.73 -5.75
N CYS A 14 -3.25 14.76 -4.42
CA CYS A 14 -3.42 15.97 -3.63
C CYS A 14 -2.09 16.69 -3.41
N ASP A 15 -1.03 15.90 -3.19
CA ASP A 15 0.30 16.40 -2.87
C ASP A 15 1.35 15.32 -3.10
N ILE A 16 2.56 15.75 -3.45
CA ILE A 16 3.74 14.89 -3.49
C ILE A 16 4.89 15.55 -2.73
N GLN A 17 5.74 14.73 -2.16
CA GLN A 17 6.88 15.21 -1.41
C GLN A 17 8.07 14.27 -1.56
N GLU A 18 9.26 14.85 -1.73
CA GLU A 18 10.53 14.14 -1.60
C GLU A 18 11.26 14.68 -0.37
N ILE A 19 11.70 13.77 0.50
CA ILE A 19 12.45 14.11 1.71
C ILE A 19 13.75 13.33 1.66
N ASN A 20 14.83 14.07 1.49
CA ASN A 20 16.17 13.52 1.47
C ASN A 20 16.78 13.62 2.87
N ASN A 21 17.25 12.48 3.38
CA ASN A 21 17.94 12.37 4.66
C ASN A 21 17.13 12.99 5.82
N LEU A 22 16.03 12.37 6.17
CA LEU A 22 15.12 12.81 7.23
C LEU A 22 15.88 12.99 8.56
N SER A 23 16.25 14.20 8.92
CA SER A 23 17.07 14.49 10.10
C SER A 23 16.31 14.59 11.40
N LYS A 24 14.98 14.63 11.35
CA LYS A 24 14.09 14.77 12.51
C LYS A 24 12.90 13.83 12.38
N VAL A 25 12.26 13.58 13.53
CA VAL A 25 10.96 12.90 13.53
C VAL A 25 9.94 13.77 12.78
N MET A 26 9.35 13.20 11.74
CA MET A 26 8.27 13.83 10.99
C MET A 26 6.94 13.32 11.52
N PHE A 27 6.14 14.20 12.10
CA PHE A 27 4.78 13.88 12.53
C PHE A 27 3.79 14.24 11.42
N MET A 28 2.91 13.32 11.09
CA MET A 28 1.80 13.51 10.16
C MET A 28 0.50 13.38 10.94
N SER A 29 0.02 14.49 11.48
CA SER A 29 -1.26 14.56 12.21
C SER A 29 -2.37 15.07 11.31
N ASN A 30 -3.55 14.47 11.43
CA ASN A 30 -4.78 14.92 10.76
C ASN A 30 -4.67 15.13 9.24
N PHE A 31 -3.90 14.27 8.57
CA PHE A 31 -3.78 14.35 7.12
C PHE A 31 -4.99 13.63 6.49
N PRO A 32 -5.91 14.35 5.82
CA PRO A 32 -7.20 13.79 5.40
C PRO A 32 -7.10 12.94 4.12
N HIS A 33 -5.90 12.58 3.68
CA HIS A 33 -5.64 11.90 2.43
C HIS A 33 -4.93 10.57 2.66
N HIS A 34 -5.22 9.59 1.82
CA HIS A 34 -4.44 8.36 1.75
C HIS A 34 -3.04 8.66 1.21
N GLN A 35 -2.08 7.83 1.58
CA GLN A 35 -0.68 8.06 1.19
C GLN A 35 0.00 6.76 0.77
N PHE A 36 0.81 6.84 -0.30
CA PHE A 36 1.87 5.88 -0.56
C PHE A 36 3.22 6.52 -0.24
N ILE A 37 4.06 5.80 0.47
CA ILE A 37 5.42 6.22 0.84
C ILE A 37 6.40 5.18 0.31
N LEU A 38 7.30 5.60 -0.58
CA LEU A 38 8.43 4.81 -1.06
C LEU A 38 9.69 5.21 -0.29
N CYS A 39 10.36 4.25 0.35
CA CYS A 39 11.71 4.45 0.87
C CYS A 39 12.73 4.40 -0.28
N THR A 40 13.39 5.52 -0.55
CA THR A 40 14.37 5.65 -1.63
C THR A 40 15.79 5.30 -1.18
N SER A 41 16.12 5.53 0.11
CA SER A 41 17.40 5.14 0.69
C SER A 41 17.32 4.93 2.20
N GLY A 42 18.26 4.17 2.73
CA GLY A 42 18.43 3.96 4.17
C GLY A 42 17.32 3.15 4.82
N THR A 43 17.17 3.37 6.13
CA THR A 43 16.16 2.74 6.96
C THR A 43 15.53 3.73 7.92
N GLY A 44 14.26 3.51 8.20
CA GLY A 44 13.49 4.29 9.16
C GLY A 44 12.38 3.46 9.80
N LYS A 45 11.60 4.11 10.63
CA LYS A 45 10.45 3.50 11.30
C LYS A 45 9.19 4.33 11.05
N ILE A 46 8.09 3.64 10.82
CA ILE A 46 6.73 4.19 10.89
C ILE A 46 6.15 3.83 12.24
N CYS A 47 5.71 4.83 13.00
CA CYS A 47 5.05 4.64 14.29
C CYS A 47 3.65 5.24 14.21
N THR A 48 2.62 4.44 14.49
CA THR A 48 1.23 4.89 14.53
C THR A 48 0.79 5.21 15.96
N GLU A 49 -0.34 5.89 16.12
CA GLU A 49 -0.94 6.19 17.44
C GLU A 49 -1.26 4.95 18.28
N ASN A 50 -1.50 3.80 17.65
CA ASN A 50 -1.75 2.52 18.31
C ASN A 50 -0.45 1.80 18.71
N ASN A 51 0.69 2.51 18.75
CA ASN A 51 2.01 1.97 19.05
C ASN A 51 2.47 0.84 18.13
N ILE A 52 1.93 0.76 16.92
CA ILE A 52 2.48 -0.10 15.87
C ILE A 52 3.74 0.55 15.37
N GLU A 53 4.88 -0.09 15.60
CA GLU A 53 6.17 0.35 15.11
C GLU A 53 6.69 -0.65 14.08
N GLN A 54 6.92 -0.17 12.84
CA GLN A 54 7.38 -1.02 11.75
C GLN A 54 8.59 -0.39 11.07
N THR A 55 9.59 -1.21 10.76
CA THR A 55 10.79 -0.77 10.04
C THR A 55 10.49 -0.69 8.55
N VAL A 56 10.95 0.39 7.93
CA VAL A 56 10.87 0.65 6.50
C VAL A 56 12.29 0.77 5.96
N SER A 57 12.60 0.01 4.92
CA SER A 57 13.92 -0.06 4.30
C SER A 57 13.84 0.31 2.83
N LYS A 58 14.99 0.61 2.23
CA LYS A 58 15.08 0.95 0.80
C LYS A 58 14.29 -0.02 -0.07
N GLY A 59 13.45 0.55 -0.93
CA GLY A 59 12.58 -0.15 -1.86
C GLY A 59 11.23 -0.58 -1.26
N ASP A 60 10.99 -0.39 0.05
CA ASP A 60 9.67 -0.61 0.62
C ASP A 60 8.70 0.47 0.15
N ILE A 61 7.51 0.04 -0.24
CA ILE A 61 6.35 0.92 -0.45
C ILE A 61 5.34 0.60 0.64
N VAL A 62 4.90 1.66 1.31
CA VAL A 62 3.94 1.57 2.42
C VAL A 62 2.73 2.40 2.08
N PHE A 63 1.55 1.78 2.15
CA PHE A 63 0.27 2.48 2.11
C PHE A 63 -0.13 2.87 3.53
N ILE A 64 -0.60 4.11 3.70
CA ILE A 64 -1.16 4.62 4.96
C ILE A 64 -2.55 5.16 4.67
N ASN A 65 -3.51 4.66 5.43
CA ASN A 65 -4.91 5.06 5.31
C ASN A 65 -5.09 6.53 5.74
N SER A 66 -6.10 7.20 5.19
CA SER A 66 -6.46 8.57 5.58
C SER A 66 -6.82 8.65 7.08
N SER A 67 -6.57 9.82 7.67
CA SER A 67 -6.89 10.09 9.08
C SER A 67 -6.10 9.28 10.12
N ILE A 68 -5.11 8.51 9.70
CA ILE A 68 -4.21 7.81 10.62
C ILE A 68 -3.11 8.77 11.08
N LEU A 69 -2.95 8.89 12.40
CA LEU A 69 -1.84 9.60 12.99
C LEU A 69 -0.59 8.71 12.96
N PHE A 70 0.45 9.18 12.33
CA PHE A 70 1.72 8.46 12.29
C PHE A 70 2.92 9.40 12.34
N SER A 71 4.06 8.86 12.69
CA SER A 71 5.35 9.53 12.58
C SER A 71 6.35 8.69 11.82
N LEU A 72 7.24 9.37 11.11
CA LEU A 72 8.41 8.79 10.47
C LEU A 72 9.64 9.15 11.28
N ARG A 73 10.46 8.16 11.61
CA ARG A 73 11.73 8.34 12.34
C ARG A 73 12.87 7.76 11.52
N GLN A 74 13.93 8.53 11.37
CA GLN A 74 15.17 8.03 10.77
C GLN A 74 15.85 7.04 11.70
N GLN A 75 16.38 5.96 11.12
CA GLN A 75 17.39 5.09 11.75
C GLN A 75 18.74 5.27 11.07
N GLU A 76 18.79 5.22 9.73
CA GLU A 76 20.01 5.35 8.96
C GLU A 76 19.71 5.95 7.58
N ASN A 77 20.26 7.14 7.30
CA ASN A 77 20.18 7.84 5.98
C ASN A 77 18.82 7.73 5.26
N PHE A 78 17.75 7.88 6.01
CA PHE A 78 16.38 7.60 5.55
C PHE A 78 15.85 8.69 4.63
N SER A 79 15.59 8.33 3.39
CA SER A 79 14.97 9.21 2.39
C SER A 79 13.72 8.57 1.83
N ILE A 80 12.71 9.39 1.54
CA ILE A 80 11.41 8.94 1.05
C ILE A 80 10.88 9.79 -0.09
N LYS A 81 10.05 9.19 -0.94
CA LYS A 81 9.08 9.87 -1.80
C LYS A 81 7.68 9.55 -1.31
N ARG A 82 6.81 10.55 -1.28
CA ARG A 82 5.43 10.42 -0.82
C ARG A 82 4.46 10.91 -1.88
N ILE A 83 3.38 10.18 -2.08
CA ILE A 83 2.21 10.58 -2.87
C ILE A 83 1.02 10.60 -1.93
N ALA A 84 0.36 11.76 -1.80
CA ALA A 84 -0.91 11.88 -1.11
C ALA A 84 -2.05 11.97 -2.13
N PHE A 85 -3.11 11.23 -1.94
CA PHE A 85 -4.19 11.11 -2.91
C PHE A 85 -5.57 10.95 -2.26
N ASN A 86 -6.59 11.23 -3.06
CA ASN A 86 -7.99 11.04 -2.70
C ASN A 86 -8.82 10.82 -3.98
N GLY A 87 -10.13 10.71 -3.86
CA GLY A 87 -11.06 10.60 -4.98
C GLY A 87 -12.36 9.90 -4.63
N ASN A 88 -13.36 10.06 -5.48
CA ASN A 88 -14.71 9.56 -5.22
C ASN A 88 -14.80 8.02 -5.17
N PHE A 89 -13.89 7.31 -5.86
CA PHE A 89 -13.86 5.85 -5.91
C PHE A 89 -12.75 5.22 -5.08
N VAL A 90 -11.88 6.03 -4.44
CA VAL A 90 -10.74 5.54 -3.69
C VAL A 90 -11.16 4.58 -2.58
N THR A 91 -12.15 4.93 -1.77
CA THR A 91 -12.61 4.09 -0.66
C THR A 91 -13.08 2.71 -1.14
N ASN A 92 -13.90 2.67 -2.19
CA ASN A 92 -14.41 1.40 -2.74
C ASN A 92 -13.27 0.56 -3.31
N TYR A 93 -12.29 1.21 -3.95
CA TYR A 93 -11.16 0.54 -4.56
C TYR A 93 -10.19 -0.04 -3.52
N LEU A 94 -9.94 0.72 -2.45
CA LEU A 94 -9.14 0.23 -1.31
C LEU A 94 -9.85 -0.92 -0.58
N GLN A 95 -11.16 -0.88 -0.44
CA GLN A 95 -11.94 -1.97 0.12
C GLN A 95 -11.89 -3.24 -0.75
N TYR A 96 -11.96 -3.08 -2.07
CA TYR A 96 -11.84 -4.20 -3.00
C TYR A 96 -10.52 -4.98 -2.83
N PHE A 97 -9.43 -4.27 -2.58
CA PHE A 97 -8.10 -4.87 -2.34
C PHE A 97 -7.82 -5.17 -0.86
N ASP A 98 -8.81 -4.96 0.02
CA ASP A 98 -8.67 -5.17 1.46
C ASP A 98 -7.53 -4.34 2.09
N PHE A 99 -7.35 -3.10 1.63
CA PHE A 99 -6.48 -2.10 2.25
C PHE A 99 -7.15 -1.47 3.48
N ASN A 100 -7.74 -2.31 4.34
CA ASN A 100 -8.42 -1.88 5.56
C ASN A 100 -7.47 -1.55 6.74
N PRO A 101 -6.28 -2.18 6.87
CA PRO A 101 -5.37 -1.82 7.94
C PRO A 101 -4.92 -0.36 7.86
N ALA A 102 -4.56 0.22 9.00
CA ALA A 102 -4.03 1.57 9.10
C ALA A 102 -2.77 1.78 8.25
N VAL A 103 -1.92 0.76 8.22
CA VAL A 103 -0.65 0.70 7.50
C VAL A 103 -0.55 -0.65 6.78
N VAL A 104 -0.24 -0.62 5.50
CA VAL A 104 -0.05 -1.82 4.67
C VAL A 104 1.30 -1.75 3.98
N PHE A 105 2.14 -2.76 4.17
CA PHE A 105 3.35 -2.95 3.38
C PHE A 105 2.99 -3.63 2.07
N VAL A 106 3.26 -2.94 0.97
CA VAL A 106 3.04 -3.49 -0.37
C VAL A 106 4.22 -4.39 -0.72
N PRO A 107 3.98 -5.62 -1.20
CA PRO A 107 5.07 -6.50 -1.62
C PRO A 107 5.94 -5.87 -2.69
N LYS A 108 7.27 -6.05 -2.56
CA LYS A 108 8.23 -5.50 -3.53
C LYS A 108 8.10 -6.21 -4.87
N SER A 109 7.85 -5.43 -5.91
CA SER A 109 7.92 -5.88 -7.29
C SER A 109 8.38 -4.75 -8.21
N THR A 110 8.91 -5.10 -9.38
CA THR A 110 9.29 -4.12 -10.40
C THR A 110 8.07 -3.33 -10.86
N ASP A 111 6.91 -3.96 -10.98
CA ASP A 111 5.68 -3.33 -11.46
C ASP A 111 5.16 -2.30 -10.46
N VAL A 112 5.17 -2.64 -9.16
CA VAL A 112 4.79 -1.70 -8.07
C VAL A 112 5.72 -0.49 -8.06
N PHE A 113 7.03 -0.72 -8.17
CA PHE A 113 8.01 0.36 -8.20
C PHE A 113 7.85 1.26 -9.43
N ASN A 114 7.64 0.67 -10.61
CA ASN A 114 7.41 1.42 -11.84
C ASN A 114 6.11 2.22 -11.78
N ALA A 115 5.01 1.63 -11.31
CA ALA A 115 3.74 2.31 -11.17
C ALA A 115 3.84 3.51 -10.21
N PHE A 116 4.58 3.38 -9.10
CA PHE A 116 4.84 4.48 -8.18
C PHE A 116 5.59 5.63 -8.87
N ASN A 117 6.68 5.33 -9.57
CA ASN A 117 7.47 6.35 -10.25
C ASN A 117 6.68 7.03 -11.38
N ILE A 118 5.90 6.29 -12.16
CA ILE A 118 5.04 6.85 -13.20
C ILE A 118 4.03 7.85 -12.60
N ALA A 119 3.39 7.50 -11.47
CA ALA A 119 2.45 8.40 -10.82
C ALA A 119 3.15 9.62 -10.21
N TYR A 120 4.31 9.43 -9.58
CA TYR A 120 5.09 10.49 -8.95
C TYR A 120 5.66 11.47 -9.99
N ASP A 121 6.38 10.96 -10.98
CA ASP A 121 7.06 11.77 -11.99
C ASP A 121 6.04 12.41 -12.96
N GLY A 122 4.93 11.72 -13.26
CA GLY A 122 3.82 12.27 -14.04
C GLY A 122 3.27 13.53 -13.39
N TYR A 123 2.99 13.50 -12.09
CA TYR A 123 2.48 14.67 -11.37
C TYR A 123 3.50 15.81 -11.27
N MET A 124 4.80 15.48 -11.19
CA MET A 124 5.87 16.49 -11.16
C MET A 124 6.01 17.24 -12.49
N HIS A 125 5.88 16.54 -13.61
CA HIS A 125 6.22 17.07 -14.93
C HIS A 125 5.00 17.42 -15.78
N ASP A 126 3.87 16.74 -15.55
CA ASP A 126 2.65 16.93 -16.31
C ASP A 126 1.53 17.47 -15.40
N LYS A 127 0.89 18.54 -15.87
CA LYS A 127 -0.26 19.16 -15.18
C LYS A 127 -1.60 18.65 -15.70
N ASP A 128 -1.61 17.55 -16.47
CA ASP A 128 -2.84 16.93 -16.93
C ASP A 128 -3.49 16.12 -15.78
N ASP A 129 -4.52 16.69 -15.21
CA ASP A 129 -5.25 16.07 -14.08
C ASP A 129 -5.88 14.72 -14.48
N ILE A 130 -6.25 14.52 -15.74
CA ILE A 130 -6.82 13.26 -16.23
C ILE A 130 -5.74 12.19 -16.27
N GLN A 131 -4.57 12.50 -16.87
CA GLN A 131 -3.47 11.54 -16.93
C GLN A 131 -2.95 11.19 -15.54
N ASN A 132 -2.85 12.17 -14.63
CA ASN A 132 -2.46 11.94 -13.25
C ASN A 132 -3.47 11.07 -12.50
N SER A 133 -4.78 11.23 -12.79
CA SER A 133 -5.82 10.36 -12.26
C SER A 133 -5.66 8.92 -12.75
N VAL A 134 -5.39 8.72 -14.04
CA VAL A 134 -5.13 7.39 -14.62
C VAL A 134 -3.89 6.74 -14.00
N ASN A 135 -2.80 7.48 -13.86
CA ASN A 135 -1.56 6.99 -13.27
C ASN A 135 -1.77 6.59 -11.80
N MET A 136 -2.52 7.39 -11.05
CA MET A 136 -2.83 7.10 -9.65
C MET A 136 -3.75 5.88 -9.52
N TYR A 137 -4.77 5.77 -10.37
CA TYR A 137 -5.65 4.61 -10.42
C TYR A 137 -4.87 3.32 -10.71
N ASN A 138 -3.94 3.37 -11.68
CA ASN A 138 -3.06 2.26 -12.00
C ASN A 138 -2.16 1.88 -10.81
N LEU A 139 -1.57 2.86 -10.11
CA LEU A 139 -0.75 2.59 -8.92
C LEU A 139 -1.53 1.86 -7.84
N ILE A 140 -2.75 2.29 -7.53
CA ILE A 140 -3.61 1.62 -6.54
C ILE A 140 -3.89 0.17 -6.98
N GLY A 141 -4.20 -0.03 -8.27
CA GLY A 141 -4.48 -1.36 -8.83
C GLY A 141 -3.30 -2.32 -8.69
N VAL A 142 -2.12 -1.90 -9.17
CA VAL A 142 -0.90 -2.72 -9.12
C VAL A 142 -0.48 -3.04 -7.67
N CYS A 143 -0.56 -2.04 -6.78
CA CYS A 143 -0.29 -2.25 -5.35
C CYS A 143 -1.30 -3.22 -4.72
N GLY A 144 -2.59 -3.06 -5.05
CA GLY A 144 -3.66 -3.89 -4.54
C GLY A 144 -3.54 -5.35 -4.98
N GLU A 145 -3.33 -5.59 -6.25
CA GLU A 145 -3.12 -6.95 -6.80
C GLU A 145 -1.90 -7.62 -6.18
N SER A 146 -0.78 -6.88 -6.05
CA SER A 146 0.43 -7.39 -5.40
C SER A 146 0.16 -7.77 -3.94
N TYR A 147 -0.59 -6.94 -3.20
CA TYR A 147 -0.93 -7.18 -1.81
C TYR A 147 -1.86 -8.40 -1.64
N VAL A 148 -2.93 -8.49 -2.42
CA VAL A 148 -3.86 -9.62 -2.37
C VAL A 148 -3.16 -10.93 -2.72
N SER A 149 -2.32 -10.93 -3.77
CA SER A 149 -1.56 -12.11 -4.19
C SER A 149 -0.52 -12.57 -3.16
N SER A 150 -0.09 -11.70 -2.27
CA SER A 150 0.87 -12.03 -1.20
C SER A 150 0.23 -12.64 0.04
N LYS A 151 -1.10 -12.53 0.17
CA LYS A 151 -1.82 -13.17 1.27
C LYS A 151 -1.81 -14.67 1.06
N PRO A 152 -1.59 -15.48 2.12
CA PRO A 152 -1.80 -16.91 2.01
C PRO A 152 -3.23 -17.14 1.51
N ALA A 153 -3.38 -18.01 0.51
CA ALA A 153 -4.70 -18.42 0.06
C ALA A 153 -5.46 -18.90 1.31
N LEU A 154 -6.52 -18.20 1.66
CA LEU A 154 -7.44 -18.71 2.66
C LEU A 154 -7.95 -20.02 2.07
N LEU A 155 -7.54 -21.15 2.66
CA LEU A 155 -8.10 -22.45 2.35
C LEU A 155 -9.62 -22.27 2.42
N THR A 156 -10.29 -22.42 1.30
CA THR A 156 -11.75 -22.39 1.30
C THR A 156 -12.24 -23.51 2.22
N THR A 157 -13.44 -23.40 2.74
CA THR A 157 -14.02 -24.49 3.55
C THR A 157 -13.96 -25.82 2.79
N GLU A 158 -14.02 -25.76 1.46
CA GLU A 158 -13.89 -26.91 0.55
C GLU A 158 -12.47 -27.50 0.54
N ASP A 159 -11.42 -26.64 0.52
CA ASP A 159 -10.03 -27.09 0.59
C ASP A 159 -9.72 -27.71 1.96
N PHE A 160 -10.25 -27.14 3.04
CA PHE A 160 -10.11 -27.71 4.38
C PHE A 160 -10.82 -29.07 4.52
N ILE A 161 -12.01 -29.21 3.92
CA ILE A 161 -12.75 -30.48 3.90
C ILE A 161 -11.99 -31.51 3.05
N ALA A 162 -11.41 -31.12 1.91
CA ALA A 162 -10.63 -32.01 1.05
C ALA A 162 -9.35 -32.49 1.76
N GLU A 163 -8.57 -31.62 2.39
CA GLU A 163 -7.38 -32.00 3.18
C GLU A 163 -7.76 -32.90 4.36
N SER A 164 -8.78 -32.53 5.13
CA SER A 164 -9.25 -33.34 6.26
C SER A 164 -9.76 -34.72 5.81
N GLY A 165 -10.43 -34.78 4.66
CA GLY A 165 -10.88 -36.06 4.05
C GLY A 165 -9.71 -36.92 3.57
N PHE A 166 -8.68 -36.32 2.98
CA PHE A 166 -7.46 -37.04 2.55
C PHE A 166 -6.68 -37.62 3.74
N ASP A 167 -6.51 -36.84 4.82
CA ASP A 167 -5.83 -37.33 6.02
C ASP A 167 -6.61 -38.44 6.72
N PHE A 168 -7.94 -38.34 6.77
CA PHE A 168 -8.79 -39.36 7.30
C PHE A 168 -8.66 -40.68 6.48
N ILE A 169 -8.64 -40.57 5.15
CA ILE A 169 -8.48 -41.74 4.25
C ILE A 169 -7.09 -42.35 4.43
N LYS A 170 -6.01 -41.55 4.47
CA LYS A 170 -4.65 -42.04 4.71
C LYS A 170 -4.52 -42.80 6.04
N GLN A 171 -5.07 -42.23 7.12
CA GLN A 171 -5.02 -42.88 8.45
C GLN A 171 -5.80 -44.19 8.51
N ASN A 172 -6.91 -44.29 7.80
CA ASN A 172 -7.76 -45.50 7.81
C ASN A 172 -7.35 -46.57 6.78
N LEU A 173 -6.72 -46.16 5.66
CA LEU A 173 -6.17 -47.15 4.71
C LEU A 173 -4.97 -47.91 5.30
N SER A 174 -4.22 -47.33 6.25
CA SER A 174 -3.14 -48.04 6.94
C SER A 174 -3.65 -49.16 7.88
N LEU A 175 -4.93 -49.18 8.24
CA LEU A 175 -5.56 -50.18 9.10
C LEU A 175 -6.17 -51.35 8.32
N ILE A 176 -6.22 -51.29 7.00
CA ILE A 176 -6.83 -52.34 6.15
C ILE A 176 -5.78 -53.36 5.63
N HIS A 177 -4.50 -53.15 5.93
CA HIS A 177 -3.42 -54.08 5.61
C HIS A 177 -2.97 -54.91 6.83
N ILE A 178 -3.92 -55.61 7.45
CA ILE A 178 -3.64 -56.76 8.35
C ILE A 178 -4.30 -58.01 7.81
#